data_cc2cf15b64b228100825642120a3a39b
#
_entry.id   cc2cf15b64b228100825642120a3a39b
#
_cell.length_a   1.000
_cell.length_b   1.000
_cell.length_c   1.000
_cell.angle_alpha   90.00
_cell.angle_beta   90.00
_cell.angle_gamma   90.00
#
_symmetry.space_group_name_H-M   'P 1'
#
loop_
_entity.id
_entity.type
_entity.pdbx_description
1 polymer ?
#
loop_
_entity_poly.entity_id
_entity_poly.type
_entity_poly.pdbx_seq_one_letter_code
_entity_poly.pdbx_strand_id
1 'polypeptide(L)'
;MRAALATLLLLGLAACGTAHGPAQQALAPHRAHLGEPISCVPYARARSGIQLQGDAWQWWDAAGGRYDRGRAPQAGSVLVLARTARNPSGHIAVVSRVVNAREILVDHANWASGAARGRIATDQRVVDVSGANDWSLVRVWYPRINDLGNAAFPARGFVHTTTRFASR
;
A
#
# COMPACT_ATOMS: atom_id res chain seq x y z
N MET A 1 -1.24 39.96 78.41
CA MET A 1 -0.23 39.04 78.05
C MET A 1 -0.93 37.96 77.22
N ARG A 2 -0.95 38.04 75.91
CA ARG A 2 -1.60 37.10 75.03
C ARG A 2 -0.61 36.80 73.90
N ALA A 3 -0.09 35.58 73.90
CA ALA A 3 0.79 35.07 72.86
C ALA A 3 -0.05 34.63 71.63
N ALA A 4 0.27 35.17 70.50
CA ALA A 4 -0.34 34.76 69.23
C ALA A 4 0.58 33.73 68.56
N LEU A 5 0.10 32.51 68.42
CA LEU A 5 0.74 31.46 67.57
C LEU A 5 0.43 31.74 66.08
N ALA A 6 1.45 31.97 65.32
CA ALA A 6 1.35 32.01 63.83
C ALA A 6 1.57 30.62 63.27
N THR A 7 0.53 30.07 62.69
CA THR A 7 0.58 28.79 62.00
C THR A 7 1.01 29.01 60.55
N LEU A 8 2.19 28.51 60.17
CA LEU A 8 2.74 28.57 58.82
C LEU A 8 2.16 27.42 58.01
N LEU A 9 1.31 27.71 57.03
CA LEU A 9 0.76 26.74 56.09
C LEU A 9 1.75 26.55 54.91
N LEU A 10 2.40 25.38 54.85
CA LEU A 10 3.23 24.98 53.73
C LEU A 10 2.33 24.41 52.62
N LEU A 11 2.13 25.16 51.53
CA LEU A 11 1.55 24.63 50.31
C LEU A 11 2.59 23.81 49.56
N GLY A 12 2.44 22.49 49.55
CA GLY A 12 3.21 21.60 48.67
C GLY A 12 2.69 21.70 47.25
N LEU A 13 3.49 22.21 46.32
CA LEU A 13 3.23 22.08 44.88
C LEU A 13 3.55 20.64 44.43
N ALA A 14 2.52 19.86 44.18
CA ALA A 14 2.66 18.58 43.48
C ALA A 14 2.90 18.86 42.00
N ALA A 15 4.16 18.78 41.54
CA ALA A 15 4.49 18.77 40.10
C ALA A 15 4.10 17.42 39.50
N CYS A 16 2.98 17.37 38.80
CA CYS A 16 2.65 16.25 37.91
C CYS A 16 3.62 16.24 36.72
N GLY A 17 4.71 15.49 36.81
CA GLY A 17 5.58 15.19 35.70
C GLY A 17 4.85 14.28 34.73
N THR A 18 4.36 14.82 33.60
CA THR A 18 3.90 14.01 32.49
C THR A 18 5.12 13.36 31.83
N ALA A 19 5.33 12.08 32.09
CA ALA A 19 6.29 11.26 31.35
C ALA A 19 5.85 11.24 29.89
N HIS A 20 6.55 11.99 29.03
CA HIS A 20 6.45 11.84 27.59
C HIS A 20 7.17 10.53 27.23
N GLY A 21 6.41 9.43 27.15
CA GLY A 21 6.85 8.22 26.46
C GLY A 21 7.13 8.55 25.00
N PRO A 22 8.01 7.79 24.31
CA PRO A 22 8.26 8.02 22.90
C PRO A 22 6.92 7.95 22.16
N ALA A 23 6.51 9.08 21.59
CA ALA A 23 5.32 9.15 20.78
C ALA A 23 5.46 8.11 19.66
N GLN A 24 4.68 7.04 19.76
CA GLN A 24 4.38 6.23 18.60
C GLN A 24 3.79 7.20 17.59
N GLN A 25 4.61 7.57 16.61
CA GLN A 25 4.12 8.23 15.41
C GLN A 25 3.19 7.20 14.75
N ALA A 26 1.92 7.21 15.15
CA ALA A 26 0.86 6.63 14.37
C ALA A 26 1.05 7.21 12.97
N LEU A 27 1.36 6.36 12.00
CA LEU A 27 1.36 6.70 10.59
C LEU A 27 0.00 7.34 10.33
N ALA A 28 -0.03 8.67 10.32
CA ALA A 28 -1.21 9.41 9.93
C ALA A 28 -1.61 8.85 8.56
N PRO A 29 -2.86 8.40 8.37
CA PRO A 29 -3.30 8.01 7.05
C PRO A 29 -3.03 9.22 6.17
N HIS A 30 -2.11 9.08 5.20
CA HIS A 30 -1.91 10.09 4.17
C HIS A 30 -3.30 10.31 3.59
N ARG A 31 -3.90 11.44 3.90
CA ARG A 31 -5.10 11.90 3.19
C ARG A 31 -4.69 11.94 1.73
N ALA A 32 -4.99 10.84 1.01
CA ALA A 32 -4.94 10.85 -0.42
C ALA A 32 -5.75 12.09 -0.83
N HIS A 33 -5.15 12.97 -1.59
CA HIS A 33 -5.82 14.15 -2.12
C HIS A 33 -7.03 13.67 -2.90
N LEU A 34 -8.20 13.71 -2.26
CA LEU A 34 -9.46 13.33 -2.89
C LEU A 34 -9.73 14.39 -3.97
N GLY A 35 -9.40 14.03 -5.22
CA GLY A 35 -9.65 14.89 -6.38
C GLY A 35 -8.50 15.07 -7.36
N GLU A 36 -7.24 15.06 -6.90
CA GLU A 36 -6.10 15.21 -7.82
C GLU A 36 -5.76 13.89 -8.51
N PRO A 37 -5.54 13.90 -9.84
CA PRO A 37 -5.11 12.70 -10.56
C PRO A 37 -3.79 12.15 -10.00
N ILE A 38 -3.78 10.87 -9.64
CA ILE A 38 -2.58 10.20 -9.14
C ILE A 38 -2.25 8.98 -10.00
N SER A 39 -0.97 8.73 -10.27
CA SER A 39 -0.55 7.51 -10.98
C SER A 39 -0.38 6.32 -10.02
N CYS A 40 -0.31 5.11 -10.59
CA CYS A 40 -0.23 3.86 -9.82
C CYS A 40 1.00 3.81 -8.91
N VAL A 41 2.15 4.35 -9.34
CA VAL A 41 3.40 4.27 -8.58
C VAL A 41 3.37 5.10 -7.29
N PRO A 42 3.10 6.42 -7.28
CA PRO A 42 3.00 7.16 -6.03
C PRO A 42 1.87 6.64 -5.13
N TYR A 43 0.75 6.19 -5.70
CA TYR A 43 -0.31 5.56 -4.93
C TYR A 43 0.16 4.29 -4.22
N ALA A 44 0.81 3.38 -4.95
CA ALA A 44 1.30 2.12 -4.38
C ALA A 44 2.33 2.34 -3.28
N ARG A 45 3.24 3.33 -3.42
CA ARG A 45 4.18 3.70 -2.34
C ARG A 45 3.44 4.12 -1.07
N ALA A 46 2.49 5.02 -1.21
CA ALA A 46 1.73 5.53 -0.07
C ALA A 46 0.90 4.40 0.59
N ARG A 47 0.31 3.53 -0.22
CA ARG A 47 -0.62 2.49 0.26
C ARG A 47 0.08 1.26 0.83
N SER A 48 1.22 0.83 0.26
CA SER A 48 1.96 -0.37 0.70
C SER A 48 3.13 -0.07 1.63
N GLY A 49 3.66 1.15 1.64
CA GLY A 49 4.90 1.51 2.32
C GLY A 49 6.18 1.07 1.59
N ILE A 50 6.07 0.35 0.46
CA ILE A 50 7.23 -0.08 -0.34
C ILE A 50 7.81 1.12 -1.09
N GLN A 51 9.10 1.43 -0.86
CA GLN A 51 9.77 2.61 -1.40
C GLN A 51 10.68 2.24 -2.57
N LEU A 52 10.10 1.96 -3.73
CA LEU A 52 10.81 1.69 -4.98
C LEU A 52 10.62 2.84 -5.97
N GLN A 53 11.60 3.05 -6.85
CA GLN A 53 11.61 4.09 -7.87
C GLN A 53 11.38 3.49 -9.26
N GLY A 54 11.15 4.34 -10.24
CA GLY A 54 10.96 3.96 -11.64
C GLY A 54 9.51 3.66 -12.00
N ASP A 55 9.32 3.22 -13.24
CA ASP A 55 8.03 2.79 -13.78
C ASP A 55 7.52 1.53 -13.09
N ALA A 56 6.22 1.30 -13.19
CA ALA A 56 5.57 0.16 -12.53
C ALA A 56 6.21 -1.19 -12.88
N TRP A 57 6.54 -1.43 -14.14
CA TRP A 57 7.15 -2.69 -14.59
C TRP A 57 8.56 -2.95 -14.02
N GLN A 58 9.28 -1.88 -13.62
CA GLN A 58 10.63 -1.97 -13.06
C GLN A 58 10.64 -2.41 -11.60
N TRP A 59 9.50 -2.31 -10.91
CA TRP A 59 9.40 -2.61 -9.47
C TRP A 59 9.81 -4.04 -9.13
N TRP A 60 9.53 -4.99 -10.03
CA TRP A 60 9.94 -6.37 -9.81
C TRP A 60 11.47 -6.50 -9.67
N ASP A 61 12.20 -5.92 -10.60
CA ASP A 61 13.66 -6.04 -10.60
C ASP A 61 14.28 -5.14 -9.51
N ALA A 62 13.74 -3.93 -9.32
CA ALA A 62 14.17 -2.99 -8.28
C ALA A 62 13.95 -3.51 -6.84
N ALA A 63 13.04 -4.44 -6.64
CA ALA A 63 12.81 -5.08 -5.35
C ALA A 63 13.91 -6.10 -4.99
N GLY A 64 14.72 -6.54 -5.96
CA GLY A 64 15.79 -7.52 -5.72
C GLY A 64 16.75 -7.08 -4.63
N GLY A 65 16.99 -7.95 -3.64
CA GLY A 65 17.87 -7.67 -2.51
C GLY A 65 17.32 -6.69 -1.45
N ARG A 66 16.15 -6.06 -1.70
CA ARG A 66 15.53 -5.08 -0.80
C ARG A 66 14.22 -5.57 -0.19
N TYR A 67 13.41 -6.21 -1.01
CA TYR A 67 12.09 -6.73 -0.64
C TYR A 67 11.95 -8.18 -1.11
N ASP A 68 11.15 -8.97 -0.41
CA ASP A 68 10.81 -10.31 -0.87
C ASP A 68 9.90 -10.26 -2.10
N ARG A 69 10.10 -11.23 -2.98
CA ARG A 69 9.33 -11.38 -4.21
C ARG A 69 8.81 -12.80 -4.34
N GLY A 70 7.61 -12.97 -4.84
CA GLY A 70 7.03 -14.28 -5.01
C GLY A 70 5.84 -14.33 -5.96
N ARG A 71 5.30 -15.52 -6.13
CA ARG A 71 4.09 -15.74 -6.94
C ARG A 71 2.81 -15.80 -6.08
N ALA A 72 2.94 -16.03 -4.78
CA ALA A 72 1.78 -16.08 -3.89
C ALA A 72 1.37 -14.66 -3.45
N PRO A 73 0.09 -14.26 -3.61
CA PRO A 73 -0.40 -12.98 -3.11
C PRO A 73 -0.45 -12.97 -1.57
N GLN A 74 -0.19 -11.79 -1.00
CA GLN A 74 -0.37 -11.51 0.42
C GLN A 74 -1.02 -10.13 0.57
N ALA A 75 -1.88 -9.94 1.55
CA ALA A 75 -2.42 -8.62 1.84
C ALA A 75 -1.28 -7.63 2.12
N GLY A 76 -1.35 -6.44 1.52
CA GLY A 76 -0.31 -5.42 1.56
C GLY A 76 0.80 -5.58 0.52
N SER A 77 0.96 -6.75 -0.13
CA SER A 77 1.92 -6.91 -1.23
C SER A 77 1.50 -6.13 -2.48
N VAL A 78 2.46 -5.87 -3.35
CA VAL A 78 2.24 -5.14 -4.61
C VAL A 78 2.31 -6.12 -5.78
N LEU A 79 1.19 -6.32 -6.48
CA LEU A 79 1.13 -7.01 -7.76
C LEU A 79 1.82 -6.15 -8.83
N VAL A 80 2.78 -6.73 -9.54
CA VAL A 80 3.52 -6.06 -10.62
C VAL A 80 3.11 -6.65 -11.97
N LEU A 81 2.40 -5.86 -12.77
CA LEU A 81 2.08 -6.22 -14.16
C LEU A 81 3.23 -5.83 -15.08
N ALA A 82 3.57 -6.73 -15.99
CA ALA A 82 4.59 -6.49 -16.99
C ALA A 82 4.17 -5.38 -17.96
N ARG A 83 5.17 -4.73 -18.57
CA ARG A 83 4.95 -3.82 -19.70
C ARG A 83 4.43 -4.61 -20.92
N THR A 84 3.55 -4.01 -21.67
CA THR A 84 3.02 -4.52 -22.95
C THR A 84 2.90 -3.37 -23.95
N ALA A 85 2.65 -3.66 -25.22
CA ALA A 85 2.39 -2.60 -26.21
C ALA A 85 1.20 -1.71 -25.81
N ARG A 86 0.18 -2.27 -25.13
CA ARG A 86 -1.00 -1.53 -24.65
C ARG A 86 -0.76 -0.81 -23.33
N ASN A 87 0.23 -1.22 -22.58
CA ASN A 87 0.61 -0.64 -21.29
C ASN A 87 2.13 -0.57 -21.16
N PRO A 88 2.78 0.39 -21.81
CA PRO A 88 4.25 0.46 -21.91
C PRO A 88 4.93 0.74 -20.57
N SER A 89 4.27 1.40 -19.63
CA SER A 89 4.78 1.62 -18.27
C SER A 89 4.48 0.47 -17.30
N GLY A 90 3.76 -0.57 -17.74
CA GLY A 90 3.24 -1.57 -16.83
C GLY A 90 2.20 -1.01 -15.88
N HIS A 91 1.85 -1.76 -14.85
CA HIS A 91 0.95 -1.30 -13.80
C HIS A 91 1.26 -2.00 -12.48
N ILE A 92 0.97 -1.34 -11.36
CA ILE A 92 1.06 -1.93 -10.03
C ILE A 92 -0.21 -1.66 -9.24
N ALA A 93 -0.57 -2.65 -8.41
CA ALA A 93 -1.73 -2.60 -7.54
C ALA A 93 -1.39 -3.21 -6.19
N VAL A 94 -1.92 -2.64 -5.11
CA VAL A 94 -1.69 -3.15 -3.74
C VAL A 94 -2.78 -4.15 -3.40
N VAL A 95 -2.42 -5.34 -2.98
CA VAL A 95 -3.38 -6.36 -2.56
C VAL A 95 -4.05 -5.91 -1.27
N SER A 96 -5.36 -5.65 -1.32
CA SER A 96 -6.16 -5.34 -0.15
C SER A 96 -6.61 -6.61 0.57
N ARG A 97 -6.94 -7.66 -0.20
CA ARG A 97 -7.38 -8.95 0.35
C ARG A 97 -7.10 -10.10 -0.61
N VAL A 98 -6.73 -11.26 -0.05
CA VAL A 98 -6.73 -12.54 -0.76
C VAL A 98 -8.09 -13.21 -0.53
N VAL A 99 -8.85 -13.44 -1.60
CA VAL A 99 -10.18 -14.05 -1.55
C VAL A 99 -10.06 -15.57 -1.60
N ASN A 100 -9.31 -16.09 -2.57
CA ASN A 100 -9.03 -17.51 -2.73
C ASN A 100 -7.74 -17.71 -3.56
N ALA A 101 -7.45 -18.95 -3.95
CA ALA A 101 -6.22 -19.29 -4.69
C ALA A 101 -6.09 -18.60 -6.06
N ARG A 102 -7.21 -18.11 -6.65
CA ARG A 102 -7.25 -17.46 -7.97
C ARG A 102 -7.84 -16.06 -7.96
N GLU A 103 -8.22 -15.54 -6.81
CA GLU A 103 -8.87 -14.24 -6.73
C GLU A 103 -8.33 -13.40 -5.58
N ILE A 104 -7.99 -12.17 -5.89
CA ILE A 104 -7.61 -11.14 -4.92
C ILE A 104 -8.42 -9.87 -5.16
N LEU A 105 -8.50 -9.04 -4.15
CA LEU A 105 -8.91 -7.64 -4.28
C LEU A 105 -7.67 -6.76 -4.17
N VAL A 106 -7.67 -5.69 -4.96
CA VAL A 106 -6.55 -4.74 -5.00
C VAL A 106 -7.04 -3.30 -4.91
N ASP A 107 -6.17 -2.45 -4.37
CA ASP A 107 -6.29 -1.00 -4.44
C ASP A 107 -5.28 -0.47 -5.45
N HIS A 108 -5.72 0.36 -6.38
CA HIS A 108 -4.83 0.95 -7.37
C HIS A 108 -5.29 2.33 -7.83
N ALA A 109 -4.46 3.01 -8.58
CA ALA A 109 -4.81 4.28 -9.19
C ALA A 109 -4.46 4.28 -10.68
N ASN A 110 -5.18 5.10 -11.46
CA ASN A 110 -4.90 5.30 -12.88
C ASN A 110 -5.00 4.03 -13.74
N TRP A 111 -5.92 3.14 -13.42
CA TRP A 111 -6.16 1.92 -14.22
C TRP A 111 -7.08 2.18 -15.41
N ALA A 112 -8.17 2.88 -15.21
CA ALA A 112 -9.12 3.18 -16.25
C ALA A 112 -8.71 4.40 -17.09
N SER A 113 -9.20 4.45 -18.33
CA SER A 113 -9.00 5.56 -19.27
C SER A 113 -10.15 6.58 -19.25
N GLY A 114 -9.99 7.68 -19.98
CA GLY A 114 -10.99 8.72 -20.08
C GLY A 114 -11.21 9.46 -18.76
N ALA A 115 -12.44 9.73 -18.38
CA ALA A 115 -12.81 10.48 -17.18
C ALA A 115 -12.38 9.81 -15.86
N ALA A 116 -12.09 8.51 -15.89
CA ALA A 116 -11.57 7.75 -14.74
C ALA A 116 -10.03 7.73 -14.67
N ARG A 117 -9.34 8.39 -15.59
CA ARG A 117 -7.88 8.49 -15.58
C ARG A 117 -7.39 9.20 -14.32
N GLY A 118 -6.37 8.63 -13.67
CA GLY A 118 -5.80 9.17 -12.43
C GLY A 118 -6.64 8.94 -11.19
N ARG A 119 -7.82 8.31 -11.29
CA ARG A 119 -8.64 8.02 -10.11
C ARG A 119 -8.13 6.80 -9.35
N ILE A 120 -8.34 6.82 -8.05
CA ILE A 120 -8.15 5.69 -7.15
C ILE A 120 -9.37 4.79 -7.24
N ALA A 121 -9.14 3.48 -7.28
CA ALA A 121 -10.15 2.44 -7.17
C ALA A 121 -9.70 1.44 -6.10
N THR A 122 -10.60 1.12 -5.18
CA THR A 122 -10.34 0.21 -4.06
C THR A 122 -11.11 -1.08 -4.23
N ASP A 123 -10.59 -2.17 -3.65
CA ASP A 123 -11.20 -3.50 -3.65
C ASP A 123 -11.57 -4.02 -5.05
N GLN A 124 -10.75 -3.70 -6.03
CA GLN A 124 -10.99 -4.13 -7.40
C GLN A 124 -10.56 -5.59 -7.58
N ARG A 125 -11.44 -6.38 -8.21
CA ARG A 125 -11.17 -7.81 -8.44
C ARG A 125 -10.03 -8.01 -9.43
N VAL A 126 -9.13 -8.91 -9.08
CA VAL A 126 -8.11 -9.45 -9.98
C VAL A 126 -8.17 -10.96 -9.90
N VAL A 127 -8.25 -11.61 -11.06
CA VAL A 127 -8.35 -13.07 -11.17
C VAL A 127 -7.16 -13.62 -11.90
N ASP A 128 -6.54 -14.65 -11.32
CA ASP A 128 -5.53 -15.45 -11.98
C ASP A 128 -6.19 -16.30 -13.08
N VAL A 129 -5.77 -16.09 -14.32
CA VAL A 129 -6.20 -16.86 -15.50
C VAL A 129 -5.06 -17.66 -16.09
N SER A 130 -3.95 -17.80 -15.39
CA SER A 130 -2.83 -18.66 -15.80
C SER A 130 -3.22 -20.13 -15.72
N GLY A 131 -2.72 -20.94 -16.64
CA GLY A 131 -2.96 -22.38 -16.65
C GLY A 131 -2.37 -23.08 -15.41
N ALA A 132 -1.24 -22.59 -14.90
CA ALA A 132 -0.53 -23.16 -13.77
C ALA A 132 -1.04 -22.68 -12.39
N ASN A 133 -2.01 -21.77 -12.31
CA ASN A 133 -2.43 -21.12 -11.08
C ASN A 133 -1.25 -20.49 -10.32
N ASP A 134 -0.41 -19.76 -11.05
CA ASP A 134 0.85 -19.19 -10.57
C ASP A 134 0.91 -17.67 -10.65
N TRP A 135 -0.24 -17.01 -10.93
CA TRP A 135 -0.36 -15.57 -11.04
C TRP A 135 0.51 -14.94 -12.14
N SER A 136 0.93 -15.73 -13.13
CA SER A 136 1.70 -15.23 -14.27
C SER A 136 0.85 -14.47 -15.28
N LEU A 137 -0.48 -14.68 -15.26
CA LEU A 137 -1.43 -14.06 -16.17
C LEU A 137 -2.71 -13.73 -15.42
N VAL A 138 -3.13 -12.47 -15.46
CA VAL A 138 -4.29 -12.00 -14.69
C VAL A 138 -5.28 -11.21 -15.52
N ARG A 139 -6.55 -11.24 -15.15
CA ARG A 139 -7.59 -10.30 -15.60
C ARG A 139 -7.95 -9.37 -14.45
N VAL A 140 -8.14 -8.11 -14.77
CA VAL A 140 -8.40 -7.05 -13.79
C VAL A 140 -9.80 -6.48 -14.03
N TRP A 141 -10.51 -6.16 -12.97
CA TRP A 141 -11.79 -5.47 -13.02
C TRP A 141 -11.71 -4.20 -13.86
N TYR A 142 -12.70 -4.00 -14.73
CA TYR A 142 -12.77 -2.84 -15.59
C TYR A 142 -14.10 -2.11 -15.38
N PRO A 143 -14.09 -0.96 -14.70
CA PRO A 143 -15.31 -0.27 -14.28
C PRO A 143 -16.28 0.07 -15.41
N ARG A 144 -15.77 0.31 -16.63
CA ARG A 144 -16.61 0.69 -17.77
C ARG A 144 -17.61 -0.39 -18.21
N ILE A 145 -17.29 -1.65 -17.98
CA ILE A 145 -18.18 -2.78 -18.31
C ILE A 145 -18.77 -3.43 -17.06
N ASN A 146 -18.42 -2.91 -15.89
CA ASN A 146 -18.82 -3.44 -14.59
C ASN A 146 -18.54 -4.96 -14.45
N ASP A 147 -17.40 -5.41 -14.96
CA ASP A 147 -16.94 -6.80 -14.93
C ASP A 147 -15.41 -6.86 -15.13
N LEU A 148 -14.85 -8.08 -15.07
CA LEU A 148 -13.46 -8.33 -15.44
C LEU A 148 -13.24 -7.95 -16.91
N GLY A 149 -12.22 -7.13 -17.17
CA GLY A 149 -11.82 -6.79 -18.53
C GLY A 149 -11.48 -8.04 -19.35
N ASN A 150 -11.73 -8.01 -20.66
CA ASN A 150 -11.43 -9.14 -21.56
C ASN A 150 -9.94 -9.36 -21.79
N ALA A 151 -9.11 -8.33 -21.56
CA ALA A 151 -7.67 -8.44 -21.72
C ALA A 151 -7.04 -9.17 -20.53
N ALA A 152 -6.17 -10.12 -20.82
CA ALA A 152 -5.28 -10.71 -19.84
C ALA A 152 -3.92 -9.97 -19.85
N PHE A 153 -3.36 -9.76 -18.66
CA PHE A 153 -2.11 -9.03 -18.44
C PHE A 153 -1.05 -9.95 -17.86
N PRO A 154 0.13 -10.07 -18.50
CA PRO A 154 1.25 -10.77 -17.91
C PRO A 154 1.66 -10.12 -16.60
N ALA A 155 1.85 -10.91 -15.55
CA ALA A 155 2.31 -10.45 -14.26
C ALA A 155 3.70 -11.02 -13.92
N ARG A 156 4.55 -10.18 -13.32
CA ARG A 156 5.87 -10.58 -12.81
C ARG A 156 5.74 -11.31 -11.48
N GLY A 157 4.72 -11.00 -10.71
CA GLY A 157 4.43 -11.53 -9.39
C GLY A 157 4.15 -10.43 -8.37
N PHE A 158 4.42 -10.73 -7.10
CA PHE A 158 4.15 -9.86 -5.96
C PHE A 158 5.44 -9.43 -5.28
N VAL A 159 5.57 -8.14 -4.99
CA VAL A 159 6.59 -7.58 -4.10
C VAL A 159 5.97 -7.49 -2.70
N HIS A 160 6.60 -8.11 -1.72
CA HIS A 160 6.08 -8.17 -0.35
C HIS A 160 6.63 -7.03 0.50
N THR A 161 5.89 -6.63 1.52
CA THR A 161 6.30 -5.56 2.46
C THR A 161 7.44 -5.98 3.38
N THR A 162 7.69 -7.28 3.49
CA THR A 162 8.83 -7.80 4.26
C THR A 162 10.14 -7.38 3.59
N THR A 163 10.95 -6.60 4.30
CA THR A 163 12.29 -6.23 3.85
C THR A 163 13.26 -7.38 4.08
N ARG A 164 14.07 -7.71 3.08
CA ARG A 164 15.23 -8.57 3.29
C ARG A 164 16.31 -7.76 3.99
N PHE A 165 16.45 -7.95 5.29
CA PHE A 165 17.69 -7.55 5.94
C PHE A 165 18.77 -8.50 5.46
N ALA A 166 19.81 -7.98 4.81
CA ALA A 166 21.01 -8.73 4.56
C ALA A 166 21.56 -9.14 5.94
N SER A 167 21.45 -10.42 6.28
CA SER A 167 22.22 -11.00 7.38
C SER A 167 23.70 -10.89 6.99
N ARG A 168 24.42 -9.99 7.66
CA ARG A 168 25.87 -9.91 7.62
C ARG A 168 26.48 -11.06 8.42
#